data_a5b264d9837cda929077d600bf344a83
#
_entry.id   a5b264d9837cda929077d600bf344a83
#
_cell.length_a   1.000
_cell.length_b   1.000
_cell.length_c   1.000
_cell.angle_alpha   90.00
_cell.angle_beta   90.00
_cell.angle_gamma   90.00
#
_symmetry.space_group_name_H-M   'P 1'
#
loop_
_entity.id
_entity.type
_entity.pdbx_description
1 polymer ?
#
loop_
_entity_poly.entity_id
_entity_poly.type
_entity_poly.pdbx_seq_one_letter_code
_entity_poly.pdbx_strand_id
1 'polypeptide(L)'
;MDEQAFDAFYAGSVGRLIGQLYAMIGDRAEAQDVVQEAFVRAWERRAALDKDGAPEAWVRTVAYRLAVSRWRRVRTSLTFARRQGPPPDVPPPDDHHVLLVAALKQIPAAQRRVVVLHHLCDLEVKQVAEETGSPVGTVKAQLSRGRTALARILADTELDPRADRVSEVERG
;
A
#
# COMPACT_ATOMS: atom_id res chain seq x y z
N MET A 1 7.73 16.19 17.80
CA MET A 1 6.94 16.80 16.70
C MET A 1 5.79 17.57 17.34
N ASP A 2 5.74 18.88 17.13
CA ASP A 2 4.61 19.71 17.54
C ASP A 2 3.42 19.56 16.57
N GLU A 3 2.32 20.27 16.85
CA GLU A 3 1.10 20.19 16.05
C GLU A 3 1.33 20.64 14.61
N GLN A 4 1.99 21.78 14.41
CA GLN A 4 2.25 22.33 13.07
C GLN A 4 3.15 21.43 12.24
N ALA A 5 4.18 20.84 12.84
CA ALA A 5 5.06 19.87 12.17
C ALA A 5 4.31 18.58 11.83
N PHE A 6 3.38 18.15 12.68
CA PHE A 6 2.56 16.98 12.40
C PHE A 6 1.58 17.24 11.25
N ASP A 7 0.94 18.40 11.22
CA ASP A 7 0.03 18.78 10.12
C ASP A 7 0.77 18.83 8.78
N ALA A 8 1.98 19.38 8.76
CA ALA A 8 2.83 19.39 7.58
C ALA A 8 3.24 17.97 7.15
N PHE A 9 3.57 17.11 8.11
CA PHE A 9 3.87 15.69 7.86
C PHE A 9 2.65 14.96 7.28
N TYR A 10 1.46 15.14 7.87
CA TYR A 10 0.23 14.56 7.38
C TYR A 10 -0.06 15.00 5.94
N ALA A 11 -0.11 16.32 5.70
CA ALA A 11 -0.42 16.87 4.38
C ALA A 11 0.57 16.41 3.31
N GLY A 12 1.87 16.31 3.65
CA GLY A 12 2.92 15.91 2.72
C GLY A 12 3.02 14.40 2.44
N SER A 13 2.38 13.54 3.26
CA SER A 13 2.59 12.09 3.17
C SER A 13 1.31 11.26 3.01
N VAL A 14 0.14 11.76 3.40
CA VAL A 14 -1.10 10.97 3.42
C VAL A 14 -1.47 10.38 2.05
N GLY A 15 -1.43 11.16 0.99
CA GLY A 15 -1.76 10.70 -0.37
C GLY A 15 -0.80 9.62 -0.86
N ARG A 16 0.50 9.82 -0.63
CA ARG A 16 1.55 8.85 -0.98
C ARG A 16 1.39 7.54 -0.21
N LEU A 17 1.14 7.61 1.10
CA LEU A 17 0.91 6.44 1.94
C LEU A 17 -0.35 5.66 1.52
N ILE A 18 -1.45 6.34 1.17
CA ILE A 18 -2.65 5.69 0.65
C ILE A 18 -2.33 4.94 -0.65
N GLY A 19 -1.60 5.56 -1.58
CA GLY A 19 -1.16 4.91 -2.82
C GLY A 19 -0.30 3.66 -2.57
N GLN A 20 0.65 3.74 -1.66
CA GLN A 20 1.51 2.63 -1.26
C GLN A 20 0.70 1.49 -0.62
N LEU A 21 -0.19 1.80 0.32
CA LEU A 21 -1.06 0.80 0.95
C LEU A 21 -2.04 0.18 -0.06
N TYR A 22 -2.61 0.97 -0.97
CA TYR A 22 -3.45 0.46 -2.04
C TYR A 22 -2.69 -0.55 -2.92
N ALA A 23 -1.45 -0.27 -3.28
CA ALA A 23 -0.61 -1.21 -4.02
C ALA A 23 -0.32 -2.50 -3.23
N MET A 24 -0.16 -2.42 -1.90
CA MET A 24 0.11 -3.58 -1.05
C MET A 24 -1.12 -4.46 -0.80
N ILE A 25 -2.30 -3.86 -0.59
CA ILE A 25 -3.51 -4.59 -0.15
C ILE A 25 -4.56 -4.76 -1.25
N GLY A 26 -4.50 -3.94 -2.31
CA GLY A 26 -5.38 -4.06 -3.47
C GLY A 26 -6.81 -3.54 -3.27
N ASP A 27 -7.10 -2.85 -2.16
CA ASP A 27 -8.38 -2.21 -1.86
C ASP A 27 -8.12 -0.76 -1.43
N ARG A 28 -8.60 0.20 -2.25
CA ARG A 28 -8.35 1.62 -2.02
C ARG A 28 -9.10 2.16 -0.80
N ALA A 29 -10.36 1.77 -0.62
CA ALA A 29 -11.16 2.21 0.51
C ALA A 29 -10.56 1.72 1.82
N GLU A 30 -10.15 0.46 1.88
CA GLU A 30 -9.44 -0.09 3.03
C GLU A 30 -8.09 0.61 3.26
N ALA A 31 -7.33 0.89 2.20
CA ALA A 31 -6.07 1.64 2.31
C ALA A 31 -6.27 3.03 2.93
N GLN A 32 -7.30 3.75 2.51
CA GLN A 32 -7.67 5.05 3.09
C GLN A 32 -7.99 4.93 4.58
N ASP A 33 -8.84 3.97 4.96
CA ASP A 33 -9.27 3.77 6.34
C ASP A 33 -8.11 3.40 7.27
N VAL A 34 -7.24 2.48 6.86
CA VAL A 34 -6.12 2.07 7.71
C VAL A 34 -5.03 3.12 7.81
N VAL A 35 -4.81 3.91 6.75
CA VAL A 35 -3.87 5.05 6.80
C VAL A 35 -4.38 6.13 7.73
N GLN A 36 -5.67 6.48 7.68
CA GLN A 36 -6.27 7.43 8.61
C GLN A 36 -6.14 6.96 10.06
N GLU A 37 -6.49 5.71 10.35
CA GLU A 37 -6.34 5.16 11.70
C GLU A 37 -4.87 5.14 12.16
N ALA A 38 -3.95 4.86 11.25
CA ALA A 38 -2.52 4.90 11.56
C ALA A 38 -2.05 6.32 11.90
N PHE A 39 -2.55 7.36 11.22
CA PHE A 39 -2.26 8.75 11.57
C PHE A 39 -2.85 9.19 12.91
N VAL A 40 -4.04 8.73 13.28
CA VAL A 40 -4.59 8.98 14.62
C VAL A 40 -3.66 8.40 15.69
N ARG A 41 -3.17 7.19 15.52
CA ARG A 41 -2.20 6.58 16.43
C ARG A 41 -0.84 7.28 16.40
N ALA A 42 -0.43 7.80 15.25
CA ALA A 42 0.79 8.57 15.11
C ALA A 42 0.71 9.90 15.87
N TRP A 43 -0.46 10.55 15.85
CA TRP A 43 -0.69 11.76 16.64
C TRP A 43 -0.51 11.52 18.14
N GLU A 44 -1.09 10.46 18.68
CA GLU A 44 -0.95 10.07 20.07
C GLU A 44 0.52 9.82 20.46
N ARG A 45 1.31 9.33 19.50
CA ARG A 45 2.72 8.96 19.68
C ARG A 45 3.73 9.99 19.13
N ARG A 46 3.29 11.14 18.66
CA ARG A 46 4.10 12.10 17.88
C ARG A 46 5.44 12.52 18.52
N ALA A 47 5.48 12.59 19.85
CA ALA A 47 6.72 12.93 20.57
C ALA A 47 7.80 11.82 20.45
N ALA A 48 7.39 10.56 20.38
CA ALA A 48 8.31 9.44 20.20
C ALA A 48 8.72 9.29 18.73
N LEU A 49 7.79 9.47 17.79
CA LEU A 49 8.05 9.37 16.35
C LEU A 49 9.11 10.36 15.86
N ASP A 50 9.17 11.52 16.48
CA ASP A 50 10.17 12.53 16.18
C ASP A 50 11.59 12.05 16.52
N LYS A 51 11.72 11.30 17.60
CA LYS A 51 13.01 10.73 18.05
C LYS A 51 13.44 9.53 17.21
N ASP A 52 12.49 8.75 16.72
CA ASP A 52 12.75 7.55 15.92
C ASP A 52 13.19 7.90 14.48
N GLY A 53 12.97 9.14 14.02
CA GLY A 53 13.48 9.68 12.74
C GLY A 53 12.86 9.09 11.46
N ALA A 54 11.86 8.21 11.57
CA ALA A 54 11.22 7.56 10.42
C ALA A 54 9.68 7.49 10.56
N PRO A 55 8.99 8.64 10.72
CA PRO A 55 7.55 8.66 11.00
C PRO A 55 6.72 8.02 9.87
N GLU A 56 7.12 8.21 8.62
CA GLU A 56 6.40 7.63 7.46
C GLU A 56 6.49 6.10 7.43
N ALA A 57 7.65 5.52 7.70
CA ALA A 57 7.83 4.06 7.80
C ALA A 57 6.99 3.48 8.93
N TRP A 58 6.90 4.17 10.05
CA TRP A 58 6.07 3.77 11.17
C TRP A 58 4.58 3.77 10.81
N VAL A 59 4.06 4.86 10.22
CA VAL A 59 2.65 4.97 9.79
C VAL A 59 2.33 3.86 8.78
N ARG A 60 3.19 3.65 7.79
CA ARG A 60 3.03 2.59 6.78
C ARG A 60 2.97 1.20 7.41
N THR A 61 3.86 0.91 8.35
CA THR A 61 3.89 -0.37 9.06
C THR A 61 2.61 -0.58 9.89
N VAL A 62 2.16 0.44 10.61
CA VAL A 62 0.92 0.36 11.41
C VAL A 62 -0.29 0.17 10.51
N ALA A 63 -0.42 0.94 9.43
CA ALA A 63 -1.50 0.81 8.47
C ALA A 63 -1.56 -0.61 7.86
N TYR A 64 -0.42 -1.16 7.45
CA TYR A 64 -0.36 -2.53 6.91
C TYR A 64 -0.79 -3.58 7.94
N ARG A 65 -0.34 -3.47 9.19
CA ARG A 65 -0.74 -4.38 10.28
C ARG A 65 -2.24 -4.30 10.58
N LEU A 66 -2.81 -3.10 10.51
CA LEU A 66 -4.25 -2.90 10.65
C LEU A 66 -5.03 -3.60 9.53
N ALA A 67 -4.61 -3.44 8.28
CA ALA A 67 -5.22 -4.10 7.14
C ALA A 67 -5.18 -5.63 7.28
N VAL A 68 -4.02 -6.21 7.63
CA VAL A 68 -3.87 -7.66 7.85
C VAL A 68 -4.76 -8.14 9.00
N SER A 69 -4.83 -7.38 10.11
CA SER A 69 -5.68 -7.74 11.26
C SER A 69 -7.16 -7.71 10.90
N ARG A 70 -7.62 -6.69 10.17
CA ARG A 70 -9.01 -6.58 9.71
C ARG A 70 -9.37 -7.71 8.75
N TRP A 71 -8.50 -8.02 7.80
CA TRP A 71 -8.69 -9.12 6.87
C TRP A 71 -8.79 -10.48 7.58
N ARG A 72 -7.96 -10.74 8.60
CA ARG A 72 -8.07 -11.96 9.41
C ARG A 72 -9.40 -12.05 10.13
N ARG A 73 -9.89 -10.96 10.72
CA ARG A 73 -11.21 -10.90 11.40
C ARG A 73 -12.36 -11.16 10.43
N VAL A 74 -12.29 -10.62 9.22
CA VAL A 74 -13.31 -10.85 8.18
C VAL A 74 -13.36 -12.31 7.77
N ARG A 75 -12.21 -12.98 7.62
CA ARG A 75 -12.17 -14.42 7.31
C ARG A 75 -12.71 -15.31 8.42
N THR A 76 -12.65 -14.86 9.67
CA THR A 76 -13.17 -15.60 10.82
C THR A 76 -14.62 -15.23 11.17
N SER A 77 -15.13 -14.12 10.64
CA SER A 77 -16.49 -13.64 10.85
C SER A 77 -17.27 -13.64 9.54
N LEU A 78 -18.41 -14.34 9.49
CA LEU A 78 -19.35 -14.36 8.35
C LEU A 78 -20.14 -13.04 8.20
N THR A 79 -19.91 -12.03 9.05
CA THR A 79 -20.62 -10.76 9.05
C THR A 79 -19.72 -9.63 8.55
N PHE A 80 -19.91 -9.25 7.28
CA PHE A 80 -19.25 -8.12 6.66
C PHE A 80 -20.15 -6.88 6.75
N ALA A 81 -19.89 -6.01 7.74
CA ALA A 81 -20.39 -4.64 7.73
C ALA A 81 -19.26 -3.69 7.32
N ARG A 82 -19.30 -3.25 6.07
CA ARG A 82 -18.38 -2.24 5.55
C ARG A 82 -18.68 -0.91 6.23
N ARG A 83 -17.79 -0.46 7.13
CA ARG A 83 -17.82 0.93 7.63
C ARG A 83 -17.25 1.82 6.52
N GLN A 84 -18.13 2.54 5.84
CA GLN A 84 -17.72 3.63 4.97
C GLN A 84 -17.62 4.90 5.82
N GLY A 85 -16.38 5.30 6.10
CA GLY A 85 -16.11 6.67 6.54
C GLY A 85 -16.12 7.63 5.34
N PRO A 86 -16.26 8.96 5.54
CA PRO A 86 -16.11 9.92 4.45
C PRO A 86 -14.72 9.75 3.83
N PRO A 87 -14.61 9.69 2.48
CA PRO A 87 -13.32 9.56 1.83
C PRO A 87 -12.45 10.77 2.15
N PRO A 88 -11.16 10.59 2.44
CA PRO A 88 -10.24 11.72 2.52
C PRO A 88 -10.17 12.41 1.16
N ASP A 89 -9.89 13.71 1.17
CA ASP A 89 -9.71 14.53 -0.03
C ASP A 89 -8.39 14.16 -0.74
N VAL A 90 -8.36 12.94 -1.28
CA VAL A 90 -7.22 12.38 -2.02
C VAL A 90 -7.68 12.10 -3.44
N PRO A 91 -6.96 12.62 -4.46
CA PRO A 91 -7.30 12.38 -5.85
C PRO A 91 -7.44 10.88 -6.17
N PRO A 92 -8.34 10.47 -7.08
CA PRO A 92 -8.43 9.10 -7.54
C PRO A 92 -7.10 8.68 -8.19
N PRO A 93 -6.73 7.38 -8.15
CA PRO A 93 -5.56 6.88 -8.84
C PRO A 93 -5.71 7.07 -10.35
N ASP A 94 -4.61 7.27 -11.06
CA ASP A 94 -4.60 7.23 -12.50
C ASP A 94 -4.79 5.78 -13.04
N ASP A 95 -5.08 5.66 -14.33
CA ASP A 95 -5.33 4.36 -14.98
C ASP A 95 -4.11 3.43 -14.89
N HIS A 96 -2.89 3.97 -15.00
CA HIS A 96 -1.66 3.17 -14.87
C HIS A 96 -1.49 2.61 -13.46
N HIS A 97 -1.84 3.39 -12.44
CA HIS A 97 -1.81 2.91 -11.06
C HIS A 97 -2.83 1.79 -10.83
N VAL A 98 -4.02 1.92 -11.38
CA VAL A 98 -5.07 0.88 -11.32
C VAL A 98 -4.60 -0.42 -11.99
N LEU A 99 -4.00 -0.35 -13.17
CA LEU A 99 -3.45 -1.51 -13.88
C LEU A 99 -2.31 -2.18 -13.11
N LEU A 100 -1.40 -1.38 -12.55
CA LEU A 100 -0.32 -1.89 -11.71
C LEU A 100 -0.86 -2.62 -10.47
N VAL A 101 -1.85 -2.05 -9.78
CA VAL A 101 -2.46 -2.69 -8.60
C VAL A 101 -3.17 -3.99 -9.00
N ALA A 102 -3.87 -4.01 -10.13
CA ALA A 102 -4.50 -5.22 -10.66
C ALA A 102 -3.48 -6.34 -10.92
N ALA A 103 -2.32 -6.02 -11.47
CA ALA A 103 -1.23 -6.96 -11.66
C ALA A 103 -0.61 -7.42 -10.32
N LEU A 104 -0.37 -6.49 -9.39
CA LEU A 104 0.16 -6.79 -8.07
C LEU A 104 -0.77 -7.70 -7.25
N LYS A 105 -2.08 -7.61 -7.42
CA LYS A 105 -3.04 -8.49 -6.75
C LYS A 105 -2.91 -9.96 -7.15
N GLN A 106 -2.30 -10.26 -8.28
CA GLN A 106 -2.12 -11.61 -8.80
C GLN A 106 -0.88 -12.32 -8.24
N ILE A 107 0.00 -11.61 -7.55
CA ILE A 107 1.17 -12.20 -6.88
C ILE A 107 0.92 -12.38 -5.37
N PRO A 108 1.60 -13.33 -4.71
CA PRO A 108 1.43 -13.57 -3.27
C PRO A 108 1.67 -12.31 -2.44
N ALA A 109 0.91 -12.13 -1.36
CA ALA A 109 0.93 -10.93 -0.53
C ALA A 109 2.34 -10.57 0.01
N ALA A 110 3.13 -11.56 0.42
CA ALA A 110 4.49 -11.33 0.90
C ALA A 110 5.42 -10.81 -0.20
N GLN A 111 5.32 -11.36 -1.41
CA GLN A 111 6.10 -10.88 -2.57
C GLN A 111 5.64 -9.48 -3.00
N ARG A 112 4.33 -9.25 -3.05
CA ARG A 112 3.73 -7.96 -3.37
C ARG A 112 4.21 -6.87 -2.42
N ARG A 113 4.16 -7.11 -1.11
CA ARG A 113 4.64 -6.16 -0.10
C ARG A 113 6.10 -5.78 -0.32
N VAL A 114 6.98 -6.75 -0.52
CA VAL A 114 8.42 -6.52 -0.74
C VAL A 114 8.66 -5.74 -2.03
N VAL A 115 7.97 -6.09 -3.13
CA VAL A 115 8.06 -5.37 -4.41
C VAL A 115 7.62 -3.91 -4.25
N VAL A 116 6.50 -3.66 -3.58
CA VAL A 116 6.01 -2.30 -3.36
C VAL A 116 6.97 -1.49 -2.49
N LEU A 117 7.46 -2.05 -1.38
CA LEU A 117 8.40 -1.37 -0.48
C LEU A 117 9.71 -1.00 -1.20
N HIS A 118 10.22 -1.89 -2.03
CA HIS A 118 11.47 -1.64 -2.75
C HIS A 118 11.31 -0.66 -3.93
N HIS A 119 10.28 -0.86 -4.76
CA HIS A 119 10.13 -0.10 -6.02
C HIS A 119 9.25 1.15 -5.91
N LEU A 120 8.19 1.13 -5.10
CA LEU A 120 7.29 2.28 -4.96
C LEU A 120 7.64 3.16 -3.76
N CYS A 121 8.22 2.57 -2.71
CA CYS A 121 8.66 3.31 -1.53
C CYS A 121 10.16 3.65 -1.57
N ASP A 122 10.88 3.19 -2.59
CA ASP A 122 12.32 3.42 -2.81
C ASP A 122 13.19 3.00 -1.60
N LEU A 123 12.83 1.88 -0.97
CA LEU A 123 13.56 1.36 0.16
C LEU A 123 14.65 0.38 -0.27
N GLU A 124 15.83 0.50 0.33
CA GLU A 124 16.87 -0.50 0.19
C GLU A 124 16.45 -1.85 0.79
N VAL A 125 17.04 -2.95 0.31
CA VAL A 125 16.71 -4.31 0.78
C VAL A 125 16.84 -4.45 2.30
N LYS A 126 17.80 -3.79 2.93
CA LYS A 126 17.96 -3.79 4.40
C LYS A 126 16.78 -3.11 5.10
N GLN A 127 16.34 -1.96 4.59
CA GLN A 127 15.19 -1.22 5.12
C GLN A 127 13.90 -2.02 4.96
N VAL A 128 13.74 -2.70 3.80
CA VAL A 128 12.62 -3.62 3.58
C VAL A 128 12.65 -4.77 4.58
N ALA A 129 13.82 -5.35 4.86
CA ALA A 129 13.99 -6.40 5.85
C ALA A 129 13.61 -5.94 7.27
N GLU A 130 14.03 -4.75 7.66
CA GLU A 130 13.67 -4.13 8.95
C GLU A 130 12.16 -3.86 9.04
N GLU A 131 11.56 -3.25 8.02
CA GLU A 131 10.12 -2.92 8.02
C GLU A 131 9.23 -4.17 7.98
N THR A 132 9.65 -5.22 7.29
CA THR A 132 8.87 -6.47 7.21
C THR A 132 9.16 -7.44 8.35
N GLY A 133 10.23 -7.22 9.11
CA GLY A 133 10.71 -8.15 10.12
C GLY A 133 11.23 -9.48 9.51
N SER A 134 11.69 -9.44 8.26
CA SER A 134 12.14 -10.63 7.52
C SER A 134 13.66 -10.61 7.33
N PRO A 135 14.33 -11.78 7.30
CA PRO A 135 15.74 -11.85 6.95
C PRO A 135 16.02 -11.27 5.56
N VAL A 136 17.16 -10.61 5.38
CA VAL A 136 17.60 -10.04 4.09
C VAL A 136 17.56 -11.06 2.95
N GLY A 137 17.98 -12.30 3.20
CA GLY A 137 17.92 -13.38 2.22
C GLY A 137 16.49 -13.70 1.76
N THR A 138 15.55 -13.72 2.69
CA THR A 138 14.13 -13.91 2.40
C THR A 138 13.58 -12.76 1.56
N VAL A 139 13.91 -11.51 1.90
CA VAL A 139 13.52 -10.32 1.13
C VAL A 139 14.03 -10.41 -0.30
N LYS A 140 15.32 -10.72 -0.49
CA LYS A 140 15.91 -10.90 -1.83
C LYS A 140 15.19 -11.98 -2.66
N ALA A 141 14.87 -13.12 -2.04
CA ALA A 141 14.16 -14.21 -2.71
C ALA A 141 12.74 -13.80 -3.10
N GLN A 142 12.00 -13.16 -2.20
CA GLN A 142 10.65 -12.65 -2.46
C GLN A 142 10.65 -11.56 -3.54
N LEU A 143 11.62 -10.65 -3.51
CA LEU A 143 11.77 -9.59 -4.49
C LEU A 143 12.04 -10.16 -5.89
N SER A 144 12.93 -11.14 -6.00
CA SER A 144 13.25 -11.81 -7.26
C SER A 144 12.02 -12.53 -7.84
N ARG A 145 11.33 -13.33 -7.04
CA ARG A 145 10.13 -14.07 -7.45
C ARG A 145 8.99 -13.13 -7.83
N GLY A 146 8.77 -12.09 -7.02
CA GLY A 146 7.73 -11.10 -7.25
C GLY A 146 7.94 -10.33 -8.56
N ARG A 147 9.18 -9.89 -8.83
CA ARG A 147 9.51 -9.22 -10.09
C ARG A 147 9.31 -10.12 -11.31
N THR A 148 9.74 -11.37 -11.23
CA THR A 148 9.57 -12.32 -12.32
C THR A 148 8.10 -12.60 -12.61
N ALA A 149 7.29 -12.80 -11.55
CA ALA A 149 5.86 -13.02 -11.69
C ALA A 149 5.14 -11.79 -12.26
N LEU A 150 5.46 -10.60 -11.75
CA LEU A 150 4.88 -9.34 -12.21
C LEU A 150 5.21 -9.04 -13.67
N ALA A 151 6.47 -9.25 -14.09
CA ALA A 151 6.88 -9.07 -15.48
C ALA A 151 6.09 -9.98 -16.44
N ARG A 152 5.82 -11.23 -16.05
CA ARG A 152 5.00 -12.15 -16.83
C ARG A 152 3.55 -11.67 -16.94
N ILE A 153 2.94 -11.25 -15.83
CA ILE A 153 1.56 -10.76 -15.80
C ILE A 153 1.41 -9.51 -16.69
N LEU A 154 2.36 -8.57 -16.61
CA LEU A 154 2.31 -7.36 -17.42
C LEU A 154 2.51 -7.64 -18.90
N ALA A 155 3.42 -8.56 -19.28
CA ALA A 155 3.60 -8.97 -20.66
C ALA A 155 2.34 -9.63 -21.23
N ASP A 156 1.67 -10.47 -20.47
CA ASP A 156 0.40 -11.11 -20.88
C ASP A 156 -0.71 -10.06 -21.05
N THR A 157 -0.71 -9.01 -20.25
CA THR A 157 -1.70 -7.90 -20.32
C THR A 157 -1.47 -7.03 -21.56
N GLU A 158 -0.22 -6.78 -21.95
CA GLU A 158 0.12 -6.02 -23.17
C GLU A 158 -0.21 -6.79 -24.44
N LEU A 159 -0.24 -8.13 -24.38
CA LEU A 159 -0.55 -9.01 -25.50
C LEU A 159 -2.06 -9.27 -25.66
N ASP A 160 -2.92 -8.84 -24.73
CA ASP A 160 -4.38 -8.98 -24.82
C ASP A 160 -4.99 -7.75 -25.56
N PRO A 161 -5.35 -7.87 -26.85
CA PRO A 161 -5.95 -6.77 -27.62
C PRO A 161 -7.35 -6.36 -27.15
N ARG A 162 -7.87 -6.96 -26.07
CA ARG A 162 -9.14 -6.58 -25.45
C ARG A 162 -9.00 -5.44 -24.45
N ALA A 163 -7.79 -5.15 -23.95
CA ALA A 163 -7.53 -4.04 -23.05
C ALA A 163 -7.79 -2.67 -23.72
N ASP A 164 -7.56 -2.55 -25.03
CA ASP A 164 -7.78 -1.31 -25.80
C ASP A 164 -9.26 -0.98 -26.07
N ARG A 165 -10.18 -1.96 -25.98
CA ARG A 165 -11.60 -1.74 -26.34
C ARG A 165 -12.43 -1.07 -25.25
N VAL A 166 -11.96 -1.04 -24.01
CA VAL A 166 -12.69 -0.37 -22.91
C VAL A 166 -12.53 1.16 -23.01
N SER A 167 -11.40 1.61 -23.54
CA SER A 167 -11.12 3.04 -23.71
C SER A 167 -11.86 3.71 -24.89
N GLU A 168 -12.34 2.95 -25.87
CA GLU A 168 -13.06 3.50 -27.02
C GLU A 168 -14.57 3.62 -26.82
N VAL A 169 -15.16 2.85 -25.90
CA VAL A 169 -16.61 2.87 -25.65
C VAL A 169 -17.04 4.09 -24.82
N GLU A 170 -16.12 4.67 -24.02
CA GLU A 170 -16.43 5.87 -23.22
C GLU A 170 -16.20 7.20 -23.95
N ARG A 171 -15.72 7.19 -25.20
CA ARG A 171 -15.51 8.40 -26.03
C ARG A 171 -16.49 8.55 -27.21
N GLY A 172 -17.54 7.76 -27.24
CA GLY A 172 -18.60 7.85 -28.24
C GLY A 172 -19.84 8.57 -27.76
#